data_f659e6eb9018d2ba7e090d6eb213999f
#
_entry.id   f659e6eb9018d2ba7e090d6eb213999f
#
_cell.length_a   1.000
_cell.length_b   1.000
_cell.length_c   1.000
_cell.angle_alpha   90.00
_cell.angle_beta   90.00
_cell.angle_gamma   90.00
#
_symmetry.space_group_name_H-M   'P 1'
#
loop_
_entity.id
_entity.type
_entity.pdbx_description
1 polymer ?
#
loop_
_entity_poly.entity_id
_entity_poly.type
_entity_poly.pdbx_seq_one_letter_code
_entity_poly.pdbx_strand_id
1 'polypeptide(L)'
;MTEEEPRLGAGQGADAAAGREDDGVSTVQRSDTAGHLRALLGPLARISLAVMGTVALLAAGASIWAWTVSAGHIETAGEGPGDGEAARAPVAIVLGAAVHADGQPSPWLAHRLDTAADLYTSGRVEAILVSGDNRRAGYDEPTVMRRYLASRGIPEQAIAVDYAGFDTYDTCVRARRIFGIERALLVTQDFHEPRAVAICRSVGVDADGVGDSRARSDRIGWTVSWMRERAAAVVADVVSRRDPTLGRQETSVKEAVAWTREHRR
;
A
#
# COMPACT_ATOMS: atom_id res chain seq x y z
N MET A 1 -19.77 -54.48 -73.26
CA MET A 1 -19.77 -55.93 -72.94
C MET A 1 -20.54 -56.04 -71.68
N THR A 2 -21.78 -56.26 -71.84
CA THR A 2 -22.60 -57.46 -71.69
C THR A 2 -22.94 -57.65 -70.21
N GLU A 3 -24.21 -57.30 -69.86
CA GLU A 3 -25.37 -58.24 -69.76
C GLU A 3 -25.31 -58.87 -68.33
N GLU A 4 -26.34 -59.08 -67.56
CA GLU A 4 -27.76 -59.25 -67.83
C GLU A 4 -28.49 -59.31 -66.48
N GLU A 5 -29.65 -58.78 -66.42
CA GLU A 5 -30.74 -59.19 -65.48
C GLU A 5 -31.26 -60.60 -65.83
N PRO A 6 -31.92 -61.37 -65.02
CA PRO A 6 -33.32 -61.11 -64.84
C PRO A 6 -33.98 -61.57 -63.50
N ARG A 7 -35.02 -60.90 -63.18
CA ARG A 7 -36.47 -61.24 -62.88
C ARG A 7 -36.86 -62.45 -62.03
N LEU A 8 -37.81 -62.10 -61.15
CA LEU A 8 -39.08 -62.69 -60.85
C LEU A 8 -39.14 -63.84 -59.83
N GLY A 9 -40.06 -63.62 -58.86
CA GLY A 9 -40.72 -64.67 -58.11
C GLY A 9 -41.62 -64.13 -57.00
N ALA A 10 -42.89 -64.01 -57.36
CA ALA A 10 -44.00 -63.67 -56.47
C ALA A 10 -44.29 -64.86 -55.53
N GLY A 11 -44.77 -64.60 -54.34
CA GLY A 11 -45.30 -65.59 -53.43
C GLY A 11 -46.04 -64.93 -52.26
N GLN A 12 -47.36 -64.98 -52.37
CA GLN A 12 -48.34 -64.55 -51.37
C GLN A 12 -48.30 -65.39 -50.09
N GLY A 13 -48.77 -64.78 -48.99
CA GLY A 13 -49.42 -65.58 -47.95
C GLY A 13 -49.31 -65.08 -46.54
N ALA A 14 -50.28 -64.34 -46.12
CA ALA A 14 -51.17 -64.52 -44.97
C ALA A 14 -50.58 -64.43 -43.52
N ASP A 15 -51.14 -63.48 -42.84
CA ASP A 15 -51.74 -63.48 -41.48
C ASP A 15 -50.95 -63.61 -40.20
N ALA A 16 -51.23 -62.58 -39.41
CA ALA A 16 -51.57 -62.61 -37.97
C ALA A 16 -50.41 -62.64 -36.95
N ALA A 17 -50.32 -61.61 -36.28
CA ALA A 17 -50.56 -61.48 -34.82
C ALA A 17 -49.94 -60.20 -34.24
N ALA A 18 -50.81 -59.45 -33.59
CA ALA A 18 -50.51 -58.27 -32.83
C ALA A 18 -49.46 -58.55 -31.68
N GLY A 19 -48.37 -57.87 -31.71
CA GLY A 19 -47.47 -57.69 -30.56
C GLY A 19 -47.28 -56.21 -30.35
N ARG A 20 -48.03 -55.60 -29.41
CA ARG A 20 -47.71 -54.29 -28.89
C ARG A 20 -46.40 -54.40 -28.15
N GLU A 21 -45.35 -53.98 -28.76
CA GLU A 21 -44.13 -53.61 -28.04
C GLU A 21 -44.32 -52.20 -27.48
N ASP A 22 -44.38 -52.20 -26.17
CA ASP A 22 -44.42 -51.00 -25.31
C ASP A 22 -43.03 -50.31 -25.42
N ASP A 23 -42.95 -49.33 -26.31
CA ASP A 23 -41.76 -48.46 -26.37
C ASP A 23 -41.71 -47.62 -25.10
N GLY A 24 -41.13 -48.21 -24.06
CA GLY A 24 -40.68 -47.51 -22.87
C GLY A 24 -39.66 -46.47 -23.24
N VAL A 25 -40.13 -45.27 -23.69
CA VAL A 25 -39.30 -44.05 -23.75
C VAL A 25 -38.93 -43.74 -22.32
N SER A 26 -37.74 -44.21 -21.89
CA SER A 26 -37.10 -43.77 -20.68
C SER A 26 -36.79 -42.27 -20.87
N THR A 27 -37.67 -41.39 -20.37
CA THR A 27 -37.41 -39.99 -20.15
C THR A 27 -36.22 -39.90 -19.21
N VAL A 28 -35.02 -39.75 -19.78
CA VAL A 28 -33.83 -39.36 -19.04
C VAL A 28 -34.14 -38.03 -18.39
N GLN A 29 -34.49 -38.08 -17.13
CA GLN A 29 -34.71 -36.94 -16.27
C GLN A 29 -33.38 -36.15 -16.24
N ARG A 30 -33.25 -35.18 -17.14
CA ARG A 30 -32.14 -34.23 -17.12
C ARG A 30 -32.21 -33.53 -15.76
N SER A 31 -31.36 -33.99 -14.85
CA SER A 31 -31.22 -33.36 -13.56
C SER A 31 -30.94 -31.88 -13.81
N ASP A 32 -31.73 -31.02 -13.21
CA ASP A 32 -31.70 -29.55 -13.39
C ASP A 32 -30.53 -28.98 -12.55
N THR A 33 -29.34 -29.54 -12.80
CA THR A 33 -28.07 -29.15 -12.13
C THR A 33 -27.77 -27.66 -12.36
N ALA A 34 -28.16 -27.11 -13.51
CA ALA A 34 -27.99 -25.69 -13.80
C ALA A 34 -28.92 -24.80 -12.93
N GLY A 35 -30.14 -25.28 -12.62
CA GLY A 35 -31.03 -24.59 -11.69
C GLY A 35 -30.53 -24.58 -10.25
N HIS A 36 -30.05 -25.72 -9.77
CA HIS A 36 -29.44 -25.82 -8.43
C HIS A 36 -28.14 -24.99 -8.30
N LEU A 37 -27.31 -24.97 -9.36
CA LEU A 37 -26.09 -24.15 -9.37
C LEU A 37 -26.42 -22.65 -9.34
N ARG A 38 -27.40 -22.19 -10.11
CA ARG A 38 -27.90 -20.80 -10.08
C ARG A 38 -28.52 -20.41 -8.74
N ALA A 39 -29.22 -21.33 -8.09
CA ALA A 39 -29.82 -21.12 -6.77
C ALA A 39 -28.76 -20.97 -5.67
N LEU A 40 -27.64 -21.67 -5.78
CA LEU A 40 -26.51 -21.57 -4.84
C LEU A 40 -25.61 -20.36 -5.13
N LEU A 41 -25.37 -20.03 -6.40
CA LEU A 41 -24.53 -18.91 -6.79
C LEU A 41 -25.17 -17.54 -6.52
N GLY A 42 -26.51 -17.46 -6.58
CA GLY A 42 -27.24 -16.22 -6.33
C GLY A 42 -26.99 -15.60 -4.96
N PRO A 43 -27.14 -16.32 -3.84
CA PRO A 43 -26.88 -15.79 -2.51
C PRO A 43 -25.38 -15.52 -2.27
N LEU A 44 -24.47 -16.35 -2.77
CA LEU A 44 -23.03 -16.13 -2.68
C LEU A 44 -22.60 -14.87 -3.42
N ALA A 45 -23.12 -14.62 -4.61
CA ALA A 45 -22.85 -13.40 -5.36
C ALA A 45 -23.36 -12.14 -4.62
N ARG A 46 -24.54 -12.23 -4.00
CA ARG A 46 -25.08 -11.11 -3.17
C ARG A 46 -24.22 -10.85 -1.94
N ILE A 47 -23.78 -11.90 -1.25
CA ILE A 47 -22.87 -11.78 -0.10
C ILE A 47 -21.55 -11.17 -0.54
N SER A 48 -20.95 -11.66 -1.62
CA SER A 48 -19.70 -11.10 -2.18
C SER A 48 -19.84 -9.64 -2.55
N LEU A 49 -20.96 -9.25 -3.18
CA LEU A 49 -21.22 -7.86 -3.55
C LEU A 49 -21.42 -6.98 -2.31
N ALA A 50 -22.12 -7.47 -1.28
CA ALA A 50 -22.28 -6.76 -0.01
C ALA A 50 -20.95 -6.58 0.71
N VAL A 51 -20.11 -7.61 0.77
CA VAL A 51 -18.76 -7.53 1.37
C VAL A 51 -17.88 -6.53 0.60
N MET A 52 -17.87 -6.61 -0.74
CA MET A 52 -17.13 -5.65 -1.56
C MET A 52 -17.63 -4.22 -1.35
N GLY A 53 -18.94 -4.01 -1.30
CA GLY A 53 -19.54 -2.71 -1.03
C GLY A 53 -19.13 -2.16 0.36
N THR A 54 -19.16 -3.00 1.39
CA THR A 54 -18.73 -2.62 2.73
C THR A 54 -17.25 -2.25 2.77
N VAL A 55 -16.37 -3.05 2.14
CA VAL A 55 -14.94 -2.75 2.05
C VAL A 55 -14.70 -1.44 1.30
N ALA A 56 -15.41 -1.21 0.20
CA ALA A 56 -15.31 0.03 -0.57
C ALA A 56 -15.75 1.26 0.25
N LEU A 57 -16.84 1.15 1.02
CA LEU A 57 -17.31 2.22 1.90
C LEU A 57 -16.32 2.51 3.03
N LEU A 58 -15.75 1.48 3.65
CA LEU A 58 -14.73 1.65 4.68
C LEU A 58 -13.47 2.32 4.12
N ALA A 59 -13.01 1.89 2.94
CA ALA A 59 -11.86 2.50 2.26
C ALA A 59 -12.12 3.96 1.88
N ALA A 60 -13.33 4.26 1.39
CA ALA A 60 -13.72 5.64 1.08
C ALA A 60 -13.78 6.50 2.34
N GLY A 61 -14.40 6.02 3.42
CA GLY A 61 -14.47 6.74 4.70
C GLY A 61 -13.09 7.05 5.27
N ALA A 62 -12.20 6.05 5.26
CA ALA A 62 -10.82 6.21 5.73
C ALA A 62 -10.02 7.18 4.84
N SER A 63 -10.24 7.16 3.51
CA SER A 63 -9.59 8.12 2.59
C SER A 63 -10.09 9.55 2.82
N ILE A 64 -11.39 9.74 3.05
CA ILE A 64 -11.98 11.04 3.37
C ILE A 64 -11.43 11.55 4.70
N TRP A 65 -11.35 10.69 5.72
CA TRP A 65 -10.74 11.03 7.00
C TRP A 65 -9.28 11.48 6.83
N ALA A 66 -8.46 10.68 6.14
CA ALA A 66 -7.07 11.03 5.89
C ALA A 66 -6.94 12.38 5.18
N TRP A 67 -7.74 12.60 4.14
CA TRP A 67 -7.74 13.86 3.39
C TRP A 67 -8.19 15.06 4.24
N THR A 68 -9.24 14.90 5.05
CA THR A 68 -9.73 16.00 5.90
C THR A 68 -8.75 16.38 7.01
N VAL A 69 -8.10 15.39 7.63
CA VAL A 69 -7.11 15.62 8.70
C VAL A 69 -5.81 16.21 8.15
N SER A 70 -5.43 15.86 6.92
CA SER A 70 -4.21 16.36 6.29
C SER A 70 -4.40 17.65 5.49
N ALA A 71 -5.65 18.12 5.29
CA ALA A 71 -5.93 19.34 4.53
C ALA A 71 -5.23 20.56 5.13
N GLY A 72 -4.46 21.27 4.32
CA GLY A 72 -3.65 22.41 4.75
C GLY A 72 -2.33 22.05 5.44
N HIS A 73 -2.00 20.75 5.54
CA HIS A 73 -0.80 20.23 6.18
C HIS A 73 0.16 19.50 5.22
N ILE A 74 0.00 19.70 3.91
CA ILE A 74 0.84 19.03 2.90
C ILE A 74 1.36 20.06 1.91
N GLU A 75 2.65 20.03 1.66
CA GLU A 75 3.31 20.71 0.55
C GLU A 75 3.99 19.71 -0.37
N THR A 76 4.19 20.07 -1.64
CA THR A 76 4.95 19.26 -2.60
C THR A 76 6.41 19.70 -2.63
N ALA A 77 7.32 18.74 -2.47
CA ALA A 77 8.76 19.01 -2.56
C ALA A 77 9.13 19.58 -3.94
N GLY A 78 9.86 20.69 -3.95
CA GLY A 78 10.33 21.33 -5.18
C GLY A 78 9.35 22.28 -5.86
N GLU A 79 8.09 22.35 -5.45
CA GLU A 79 7.11 23.32 -5.98
C GLU A 79 7.12 24.65 -5.20
N GLY A 80 7.93 24.72 -4.13
CA GLY A 80 7.92 25.83 -3.18
C GLY A 80 6.65 25.83 -2.31
N PRO A 81 6.64 26.58 -1.21
CA PRO A 81 5.39 26.84 -0.55
C PRO A 81 4.55 27.67 -1.53
N GLY A 82 3.31 27.29 -1.77
CA GLY A 82 2.36 28.18 -2.43
C GLY A 82 2.44 29.58 -1.81
N ASP A 83 1.44 30.38 -1.80
CA ASP A 83 1.47 31.75 -1.21
C ASP A 83 1.72 31.78 0.33
N GLY A 84 2.11 30.64 0.94
CA GLY A 84 2.38 30.43 2.37
C GLY A 84 3.86 30.31 2.72
N GLU A 85 4.22 30.61 3.98
CA GLU A 85 5.56 30.34 4.50
C GLU A 85 5.83 28.83 4.53
N ALA A 86 6.99 28.39 4.01
CA ALA A 86 7.39 26.99 4.00
C ALA A 86 7.37 26.39 5.41
N ALA A 87 6.72 25.25 5.60
CA ALA A 87 6.62 24.58 6.88
C ALA A 87 8.01 24.29 7.48
N ARG A 88 8.16 24.49 8.79
CA ARG A 88 9.38 24.25 9.56
C ARG A 88 9.05 23.41 10.77
N ALA A 89 9.95 22.50 11.11
CA ALA A 89 9.84 21.69 12.33
C ALA A 89 11.25 21.35 12.88
N PRO A 90 11.38 20.96 14.14
CA PRO A 90 12.67 20.50 14.67
C PRO A 90 13.21 19.27 13.94
N VAL A 91 12.33 18.40 13.41
CA VAL A 91 12.72 17.09 12.89
C VAL A 91 12.00 16.81 11.56
N ALA A 92 12.74 16.25 10.58
CA ALA A 92 12.14 15.53 9.46
C ALA A 92 12.06 14.05 9.79
N ILE A 93 10.92 13.42 9.59
CA ILE A 93 10.74 11.96 9.68
C ILE A 93 10.67 11.41 8.27
N VAL A 94 11.65 10.60 7.89
CA VAL A 94 11.69 9.95 6.57
C VAL A 94 11.16 8.52 6.68
N LEU A 95 10.06 8.25 6.00
CA LEU A 95 9.48 6.91 5.96
C LEU A 95 10.25 6.02 4.97
N GLY A 96 10.51 4.78 5.37
CA GLY A 96 11.12 3.77 4.52
C GLY A 96 10.28 3.45 3.28
N ALA A 97 10.91 2.90 2.26
CA ALA A 97 10.26 2.42 1.04
C ALA A 97 10.81 1.05 0.62
N ALA A 98 12.03 1.01 0.12
CA ALA A 98 12.73 -0.25 -0.20
C ALA A 98 14.23 -0.03 -0.39
N VAL A 99 14.99 -1.09 -0.12
CA VAL A 99 16.43 -1.21 -0.42
C VAL A 99 16.63 -2.34 -1.40
N HIS A 100 17.45 -2.13 -2.42
CA HIS A 100 17.82 -3.14 -3.40
C HIS A 100 18.81 -4.16 -2.83
N ALA A 101 18.95 -5.31 -3.48
CA ALA A 101 19.84 -6.39 -3.04
C ALA A 101 21.33 -5.98 -3.03
N ASP A 102 21.70 -4.96 -3.78
CA ASP A 102 23.04 -4.36 -3.80
C ASP A 102 23.30 -3.40 -2.61
N GLY A 103 22.35 -3.24 -1.71
CA GLY A 103 22.44 -2.37 -0.54
C GLY A 103 22.25 -0.88 -0.84
N GLN A 104 21.76 -0.53 -2.05
CA GLN A 104 21.42 0.84 -2.39
C GLN A 104 19.94 1.13 -2.13
N PRO A 105 19.56 2.38 -1.78
CA PRO A 105 18.17 2.75 -1.68
C PRO A 105 17.49 2.65 -3.05
N SER A 106 16.24 2.20 -3.08
CA SER A 106 15.44 2.28 -4.30
C SER A 106 15.33 3.74 -4.78
N PRO A 107 15.04 4.01 -6.05
CA PRO A 107 14.84 5.38 -6.55
C PRO A 107 13.82 6.17 -5.72
N TRP A 108 12.75 5.51 -5.28
CA TRP A 108 11.72 6.12 -4.44
C TRP A 108 12.24 6.48 -3.05
N LEU A 109 13.04 5.61 -2.44
CA LEU A 109 13.67 5.89 -1.15
C LEU A 109 14.72 7.00 -1.30
N ALA A 110 15.54 6.97 -2.35
CA ALA A 110 16.53 7.99 -2.63
C ALA A 110 15.88 9.39 -2.76
N HIS A 111 14.76 9.49 -3.45
CA HIS A 111 14.02 10.76 -3.59
C HIS A 111 13.54 11.29 -2.23
N ARG A 112 13.04 10.44 -1.32
CA ARG A 112 12.67 10.88 0.05
C ARG A 112 13.90 11.40 0.80
N LEU A 113 15.01 10.68 0.70
CA LEU A 113 16.26 11.06 1.38
C LEU A 113 16.83 12.37 0.82
N ASP A 114 16.77 12.59 -0.51
CA ASP A 114 17.16 13.86 -1.12
C ASP A 114 16.28 15.02 -0.61
N THR A 115 14.96 14.81 -0.55
CA THR A 115 14.04 15.81 0.02
C THR A 115 14.39 16.14 1.47
N ALA A 116 14.68 15.12 2.29
CA ALA A 116 15.06 15.35 3.69
C ALA A 116 16.41 16.08 3.80
N ALA A 117 17.37 15.77 2.93
CA ALA A 117 18.64 16.48 2.86
C ALA A 117 18.43 17.97 2.50
N ASP A 118 17.56 18.27 1.56
CA ASP A 118 17.19 19.64 1.18
C ASP A 118 16.52 20.40 2.34
N LEU A 119 15.61 19.74 3.07
CA LEU A 119 15.00 20.32 4.28
C LEU A 119 16.02 20.64 5.37
N TYR A 120 16.99 19.75 5.55
CA TYR A 120 18.06 20.00 6.52
C TYR A 120 18.99 21.12 6.05
N THR A 121 19.48 21.11 4.82
CA THR A 121 20.43 22.11 4.31
C THR A 121 19.81 23.50 4.21
N SER A 122 18.53 23.60 3.90
CA SER A 122 17.78 24.87 3.89
C SER A 122 17.41 25.38 5.30
N GLY A 123 17.71 24.62 6.35
CA GLY A 123 17.43 25.02 7.74
C GLY A 123 15.95 24.92 8.11
N ARG A 124 15.16 24.20 7.34
CA ARG A 124 13.74 23.92 7.65
C ARG A 124 13.60 22.91 8.78
N VAL A 125 14.59 22.01 8.93
CA VAL A 125 14.68 21.06 10.04
C VAL A 125 16.08 21.08 10.67
N GLU A 126 16.17 20.64 11.93
CA GLU A 126 17.41 20.59 12.72
C GLU A 126 17.96 19.16 12.84
N ALA A 127 17.11 18.14 12.65
CA ALA A 127 17.50 16.75 12.66
C ALA A 127 16.66 15.94 11.67
N ILE A 128 17.16 14.76 11.31
CA ILE A 128 16.45 13.79 10.46
C ILE A 128 16.30 12.50 11.23
N LEU A 129 15.08 11.98 11.40
CA LEU A 129 14.80 10.64 11.86
C LEU A 129 14.52 9.77 10.63
N VAL A 130 15.38 8.78 10.37
CA VAL A 130 15.12 7.75 9.35
C VAL A 130 14.43 6.56 10.01
N SER A 131 13.27 6.15 9.52
CA SER A 131 12.45 5.07 10.09
C SER A 131 12.12 4.04 9.02
N GLY A 132 12.50 2.79 9.27
CA GLY A 132 12.35 1.72 8.28
C GLY A 132 12.39 0.32 8.88
N ASP A 133 12.30 -0.69 7.99
CA ASP A 133 12.24 -2.10 8.36
C ASP A 133 13.64 -2.71 8.52
N ASN A 134 13.83 -3.44 9.62
CA ASN A 134 15.02 -4.26 9.91
C ASN A 134 14.64 -5.65 10.42
N ARG A 135 13.49 -6.20 10.03
CA ARG A 135 13.01 -7.51 10.53
C ARG A 135 13.67 -8.71 9.87
N ARG A 136 14.26 -8.55 8.68
CA ARG A 136 14.82 -9.66 7.91
C ARG A 136 16.34 -9.67 8.02
N ALA A 137 16.92 -10.85 8.22
CA ALA A 137 18.38 -11.01 8.15
C ALA A 137 18.91 -10.51 6.80
N GLY A 138 19.89 -9.61 6.84
CA GLY A 138 20.48 -9.02 5.64
C GLY A 138 19.68 -7.87 5.02
N TYR A 139 18.57 -7.42 5.63
CA TYR A 139 17.83 -6.26 5.21
C TYR A 139 17.79 -5.20 6.32
N ASP A 140 18.52 -4.12 6.12
CA ASP A 140 18.68 -3.03 7.09
C ASP A 140 18.48 -1.68 6.40
N GLU A 141 17.22 -1.33 6.22
CA GLU A 141 16.83 -0.12 5.52
C GLU A 141 17.27 1.16 6.25
N PRO A 142 17.11 1.30 7.59
CA PRO A 142 17.52 2.52 8.28
C PRO A 142 19.03 2.80 8.22
N THR A 143 19.87 1.76 8.27
CA THR A 143 21.32 1.95 8.11
C THR A 143 21.68 2.40 6.69
N VAL A 144 20.99 1.90 5.67
CA VAL A 144 21.17 2.36 4.28
C VAL A 144 20.76 3.81 4.14
N MET A 145 19.60 4.20 4.72
CA MET A 145 19.11 5.57 4.72
C MET A 145 20.11 6.54 5.37
N ARG A 146 20.66 6.18 6.55
CA ARG A 146 21.68 6.98 7.24
C ARG A 146 22.93 7.16 6.39
N ARG A 147 23.48 6.07 5.81
CA ARG A 147 24.65 6.14 4.93
C ARG A 147 24.42 7.02 3.72
N TYR A 148 23.25 6.92 3.11
CA TYR A 148 22.90 7.77 1.98
C TYR A 148 22.88 9.24 2.34
N LEU A 149 22.24 9.63 3.44
CA LEU A 149 22.22 11.02 3.92
C LEU A 149 23.63 11.53 4.25
N ALA A 150 24.45 10.71 4.91
CA ALA A 150 25.85 11.05 5.18
C ALA A 150 26.65 11.28 3.89
N SER A 151 26.43 10.48 2.84
CA SER A 151 27.03 10.69 1.52
C SER A 151 26.56 11.98 0.82
N ARG A 152 25.39 12.50 1.22
CA ARG A 152 24.85 13.80 0.79
C ARG A 152 25.36 14.98 1.62
N GLY A 153 26.29 14.73 2.54
CA GLY A 153 26.90 15.78 3.38
C GLY A 153 26.11 16.12 4.64
N ILE A 154 25.09 15.33 5.01
CA ILE A 154 24.38 15.49 6.28
C ILE A 154 25.24 14.91 7.39
N PRO A 155 25.57 15.68 8.46
CA PRO A 155 26.35 15.18 9.59
C PRO A 155 25.65 13.98 10.27
N GLU A 156 26.40 12.92 10.54
CA GLU A 156 25.81 11.72 11.14
C GLU A 156 25.15 12.00 12.50
N GLN A 157 25.68 12.99 13.23
CA GLN A 157 25.14 13.44 14.51
C GLN A 157 23.76 14.09 14.40
N ALA A 158 23.39 14.59 13.20
CA ALA A 158 22.08 15.15 12.91
C ALA A 158 21.07 14.09 12.46
N ILE A 159 21.49 12.81 12.35
CA ILE A 159 20.66 11.72 11.85
C ILE A 159 20.34 10.75 12.99
N ALA A 160 19.09 10.67 13.40
CA ALA A 160 18.58 9.65 14.29
C ALA A 160 18.04 8.46 13.49
N VAL A 161 18.10 7.26 14.07
CA VAL A 161 17.75 6.02 13.38
C VAL A 161 16.69 5.24 14.15
N ASP A 162 15.63 4.84 13.46
CA ASP A 162 14.58 3.98 13.98
C ASP A 162 14.54 2.66 13.19
N TYR A 163 14.95 1.56 13.84
CA TYR A 163 15.03 0.22 13.25
C TYR A 163 13.72 -0.58 13.36
N ALA A 164 12.66 0.01 13.88
CA ALA A 164 11.39 -0.66 14.08
C ALA A 164 10.18 0.10 13.54
N GLY A 165 10.40 0.96 12.56
CA GLY A 165 9.34 1.59 11.76
C GLY A 165 8.82 0.64 10.69
N PHE A 166 8.11 -0.41 11.12
CA PHE A 166 7.68 -1.49 10.24
C PHE A 166 6.50 -1.12 9.34
N ASP A 167 5.73 -0.14 9.75
CA ASP A 167 4.66 0.50 8.99
C ASP A 167 4.53 1.97 9.41
N THR A 168 3.61 2.69 8.77
CA THR A 168 3.40 4.12 9.03
C THR A 168 2.93 4.37 10.47
N TYR A 169 2.06 3.50 11.00
CA TYR A 169 1.56 3.63 12.37
C TYR A 169 2.68 3.41 13.39
N ASP A 170 3.48 2.36 13.22
CA ASP A 170 4.64 2.08 14.07
C ASP A 170 5.60 3.26 14.08
N THR A 171 5.96 3.80 12.90
CA THR A 171 6.82 4.99 12.79
C THR A 171 6.26 6.16 13.59
N CYS A 172 4.97 6.50 13.42
CA CYS A 172 4.35 7.65 14.08
C CYS A 172 4.27 7.48 15.59
N VAL A 173 3.84 6.29 16.08
CA VAL A 173 3.78 6.00 17.52
C VAL A 173 5.17 6.03 18.14
N ARG A 174 6.17 5.46 17.47
CA ARG A 174 7.56 5.44 17.95
C ARG A 174 8.17 6.84 17.95
N ALA A 175 7.91 7.64 16.90
CA ALA A 175 8.29 9.04 16.86
C ALA A 175 7.81 9.79 18.10
N ARG A 176 6.54 9.61 18.47
CA ARG A 176 5.95 10.27 19.65
C ARG A 176 6.44 9.71 20.96
N ARG A 177 6.37 8.38 21.15
CA ARG A 177 6.56 7.73 22.46
C ARG A 177 8.03 7.43 22.78
N ILE A 178 8.85 7.11 21.77
CA ILE A 178 10.26 6.71 21.97
C ILE A 178 11.19 7.88 21.73
N PHE A 179 11.01 8.55 20.57
CA PHE A 179 11.88 9.67 20.19
C PHE A 179 11.44 11.01 20.76
N GLY A 180 10.23 11.09 21.36
CA GLY A 180 9.70 12.29 22.01
C GLY A 180 9.45 13.44 21.04
N ILE A 181 9.17 13.12 19.78
CA ILE A 181 8.89 14.10 18.73
C ILE A 181 7.46 14.62 18.90
N GLU A 182 7.32 15.93 19.06
CA GLU A 182 6.05 16.61 19.19
C GLU A 182 5.61 17.26 17.87
N ARG A 183 6.58 17.78 17.10
CA ARG A 183 6.36 18.39 15.79
C ARG A 183 7.38 17.90 14.79
N ALA A 184 6.94 17.56 13.56
CA ALA A 184 7.79 17.05 12.50
C ALA A 184 7.31 17.43 11.10
N LEU A 185 8.24 17.45 10.14
CA LEU A 185 7.94 17.31 8.72
C LEU A 185 8.03 15.83 8.33
N LEU A 186 6.96 15.27 7.80
CA LEU A 186 6.97 13.92 7.23
C LEU A 186 7.45 13.97 5.79
N VAL A 187 8.32 13.03 5.43
CA VAL A 187 8.85 12.93 4.07
C VAL A 187 8.52 11.57 3.48
N THR A 188 7.65 11.56 2.48
CA THR A 188 7.29 10.37 1.72
C THR A 188 6.84 10.76 0.31
N GLN A 189 6.25 9.85 -0.49
CA GLN A 189 5.67 10.20 -1.78
C GLN A 189 4.32 10.91 -1.61
N ASP A 190 4.00 11.80 -2.54
CA ASP A 190 2.79 12.63 -2.55
C ASP A 190 1.48 11.85 -2.39
N PHE A 191 1.36 10.66 -3.01
CA PHE A 191 0.17 9.83 -2.88
C PHE A 191 -0.01 9.24 -1.47
N HIS A 192 1.07 9.11 -0.71
CA HIS A 192 1.10 8.53 0.64
C HIS A 192 0.95 9.58 1.75
N GLU A 193 1.31 10.85 1.47
CA GLU A 193 1.31 11.93 2.45
C GLU A 193 0.00 12.09 3.23
N PRO A 194 -1.19 12.12 2.58
CA PRO A 194 -2.43 12.34 3.33
C PRO A 194 -2.64 11.32 4.44
N ARG A 195 -2.34 10.06 4.20
CA ARG A 195 -2.45 9.00 5.20
C ARG A 195 -1.37 9.11 6.27
N ALA A 196 -0.14 9.35 5.89
CA ALA A 196 0.97 9.44 6.82
C ALA A 196 0.77 10.61 7.81
N VAL A 197 0.40 11.80 7.30
CA VAL A 197 0.09 12.96 8.12
C VAL A 197 -1.08 12.68 9.06
N ALA A 198 -2.19 12.12 8.55
CA ALA A 198 -3.37 11.84 9.37
C ALA A 198 -3.06 10.84 10.48
N ILE A 199 -2.27 9.79 10.22
CA ILE A 199 -1.85 8.81 11.24
C ILE A 199 -0.97 9.47 12.29
N CYS A 200 0.08 10.22 11.89
CA CYS A 200 0.97 10.86 12.84
C CYS A 200 0.23 11.87 13.74
N ARG A 201 -0.67 12.66 13.16
CA ARG A 201 -1.51 13.60 13.94
C ARG A 201 -2.43 12.85 14.91
N SER A 202 -2.99 11.71 14.51
CA SER A 202 -3.88 10.89 15.38
C SER A 202 -3.17 10.31 16.60
N VAL A 203 -1.85 10.15 16.57
CA VAL A 203 -1.06 9.66 17.71
C VAL A 203 -0.36 10.77 18.48
N GLY A 204 -0.64 12.04 18.16
CA GLY A 204 -0.19 13.22 18.89
C GLY A 204 1.15 13.81 18.41
N VAL A 205 1.55 13.56 17.17
CA VAL A 205 2.62 14.30 16.50
C VAL A 205 1.99 15.40 15.66
N ASP A 206 2.34 16.66 15.90
CA ASP A 206 1.97 17.78 15.03
C ASP A 206 2.79 17.70 13.74
N ALA A 207 2.22 17.01 12.75
CA ALA A 207 2.89 16.62 11.52
C ALA A 207 2.40 17.46 10.34
N ASP A 208 3.35 18.02 9.59
CA ASP A 208 3.13 18.57 8.26
C ASP A 208 3.87 17.66 7.24
N GLY A 209 3.30 17.44 6.06
CA GLY A 209 3.84 16.57 5.03
C GLY A 209 4.64 17.34 3.98
N VAL A 210 5.75 16.76 3.52
CA VAL A 210 6.53 17.22 2.37
C VAL A 210 6.62 16.09 1.36
N GLY A 211 5.66 16.07 0.44
CA GLY A 211 5.45 15.00 -0.52
C GLY A 211 6.42 15.06 -1.71
N ASP A 212 7.14 13.96 -1.98
CA ASP A 212 7.95 13.84 -3.19
C ASP A 212 7.10 13.40 -4.38
N SER A 213 7.09 14.21 -5.45
CA SER A 213 6.35 13.95 -6.69
C SER A 213 7.19 13.29 -7.79
N ARG A 214 8.53 13.17 -7.65
CA ARG A 214 9.44 12.63 -8.67
C ARG A 214 9.14 11.18 -9.03
N ALA A 215 8.57 10.41 -8.10
CA ALA A 215 8.10 9.05 -8.33
C ALA A 215 7.00 8.94 -9.40
N ARG A 216 6.32 10.04 -9.76
CA ARG A 216 5.32 10.09 -10.86
C ARG A 216 5.92 9.77 -12.24
N SER A 217 7.25 9.87 -12.40
CA SER A 217 7.96 9.45 -13.61
C SER A 217 7.85 7.94 -13.85
N ASP A 218 7.78 7.12 -12.80
CA ASP A 218 7.41 5.71 -12.85
C ASP A 218 5.88 5.56 -12.83
N ARG A 219 5.24 5.78 -13.98
CA ARG A 219 3.77 5.82 -14.10
C ARG A 219 3.09 4.53 -13.63
N ILE A 220 3.70 3.37 -13.89
CA ILE A 220 3.10 2.07 -13.53
C ILE A 220 3.24 1.86 -12.02
N GLY A 221 4.44 1.96 -11.48
CA GLY A 221 4.70 1.80 -10.06
C GLY A 221 3.90 2.80 -9.21
N TRP A 222 3.86 4.07 -9.65
CA TRP A 222 3.08 5.11 -8.99
C TRP A 222 1.57 4.79 -8.98
N THR A 223 0.98 4.41 -10.14
CA THR A 223 -0.45 4.09 -10.24
C THR A 223 -0.82 2.89 -9.36
N VAL A 224 -0.03 1.81 -9.39
CA VAL A 224 -0.25 0.63 -8.56
C VAL A 224 -0.16 0.98 -7.07
N SER A 225 0.83 1.76 -6.68
CA SER A 225 1.01 2.19 -5.29
C SER A 225 -0.12 3.13 -4.83
N TRP A 226 -0.53 4.06 -5.68
CA TRP A 226 -1.67 4.94 -5.43
C TRP A 226 -3.00 4.16 -5.26
N MET A 227 -3.23 3.15 -6.10
CA MET A 227 -4.42 2.29 -5.97
C MET A 227 -4.37 1.47 -4.68
N ARG A 228 -3.21 0.88 -4.35
CA ARG A 228 -3.00 0.13 -3.11
C ARG A 228 -3.21 1.01 -1.88
N GLU A 229 -2.70 2.22 -1.90
CA GLU A 229 -2.85 3.20 -0.84
C GLU A 229 -4.32 3.50 -0.53
N ARG A 230 -5.14 3.63 -1.57
CA ARG A 230 -6.58 3.92 -1.40
C ARG A 230 -7.41 2.72 -1.02
N ALA A 231 -7.00 1.50 -1.41
CA ALA A 231 -7.83 0.31 -1.23
C ALA A 231 -7.58 -0.46 0.07
N ALA A 232 -6.34 -0.56 0.53
CA ALA A 232 -5.97 -1.50 1.58
C ALA A 232 -5.22 -0.87 2.76
N ALA A 233 -4.36 0.10 2.51
CA ALA A 233 -3.45 0.59 3.53
C ALA A 233 -4.18 1.29 4.68
N VAL A 234 -5.25 2.03 4.39
CA VAL A 234 -6.02 2.76 5.39
C VAL A 234 -6.77 1.81 6.33
N VAL A 235 -7.32 0.73 5.80
CA VAL A 235 -8.00 -0.29 6.62
C VAL A 235 -7.00 -1.04 7.48
N ALA A 236 -5.84 -1.38 6.94
CA ALA A 236 -4.80 -2.10 7.68
C ALA A 236 -4.24 -1.29 8.85
N ASP A 237 -3.92 -0.02 8.64
CA ASP A 237 -3.36 0.85 9.69
C ASP A 237 -4.39 1.18 10.81
N VAL A 238 -5.68 1.27 10.47
CA VAL A 238 -6.74 1.51 11.47
C VAL A 238 -7.06 0.25 12.27
N VAL A 239 -7.02 -0.92 11.62
CA VAL A 239 -7.36 -2.21 12.25
C VAL A 239 -6.17 -2.81 13.01
N SER A 240 -4.94 -2.57 12.55
CA SER A 240 -3.73 -3.15 13.14
C SER A 240 -3.10 -2.31 14.26
N ARG A 241 -3.89 -1.55 15.03
CA ARG A 241 -3.43 -0.80 16.22
C ARG A 241 -2.86 -1.76 17.27
N ARG A 242 -1.66 -2.26 16.99
CA ARG A 242 -0.83 -3.02 17.91
C ARG A 242 -0.08 -2.04 18.81
N ASP A 243 0.25 -2.43 20.04
CA ASP A 243 1.31 -1.75 20.75
C ASP A 243 2.60 -1.97 19.94
N PRO A 244 3.19 -0.90 19.37
CA PRO A 244 4.41 -1.04 18.61
C PRO A 244 5.48 -1.59 19.55
N THR A 245 6.28 -2.52 19.05
CA THR A 245 7.40 -3.06 19.80
C THR A 245 8.29 -1.90 20.22
N LEU A 246 8.31 -1.59 21.52
CA LEU A 246 9.14 -0.54 22.09
C LEU A 246 10.60 -1.01 22.05
N GLY A 247 11.21 -0.93 20.86
CA GLY A 247 12.62 -1.23 20.66
C GLY A 247 13.51 -0.20 21.35
N ARG A 248 14.78 -0.56 21.52
CA ARG A 248 15.79 0.34 22.10
C ARG A 248 16.00 1.52 21.16
N GLN A 249 16.01 2.72 21.71
CA GLN A 249 16.41 3.92 20.99
C GLN A 249 17.94 3.87 20.81
N GLU A 250 18.41 3.81 19.58
CA GLU A 250 19.84 3.74 19.32
C GLU A 250 20.49 5.13 19.16
N THR A 251 19.72 6.13 18.71
CA THR A 251 20.20 7.52 18.57
C THR A 251 19.13 8.49 19.06
N SER A 252 19.55 9.44 19.89
CA SER A 252 18.64 10.44 20.45
C SER A 252 18.33 11.55 19.45
N VAL A 253 17.06 11.72 19.09
CA VAL A 253 16.62 12.87 18.29
C VAL A 253 16.91 14.19 19.01
N LYS A 254 16.78 14.22 20.34
CA LYS A 254 17.07 15.44 21.13
C LYS A 254 18.55 15.82 21.03
N GLU A 255 19.45 14.83 21.06
CA GLU A 255 20.88 15.06 20.87
C GLU A 255 21.20 15.55 19.46
N ALA A 256 20.59 14.97 18.43
CA ALA A 256 20.76 15.40 17.05
C ALA A 256 20.29 16.85 16.81
N VAL A 257 19.15 17.24 17.39
CA VAL A 257 18.67 18.62 17.35
C VAL A 257 19.63 19.57 18.09
N ALA A 258 20.05 19.19 19.31
CA ALA A 258 20.97 19.99 20.10
C ALA A 258 22.32 20.19 19.39
N TRP A 259 22.88 19.12 18.84
CA TRP A 259 24.11 19.16 18.06
C TRP A 259 24.03 20.15 16.89
N THR A 260 22.95 20.08 16.11
CA THR A 260 22.74 20.96 14.96
C THR A 260 22.62 22.43 15.37
N ARG A 261 21.91 22.73 16.46
CA ARG A 261 21.79 24.08 17.00
C ARG A 261 23.12 24.67 17.43
N GLU A 262 24.00 23.85 17.97
CA GLU A 262 25.34 24.24 18.39
C GLU A 262 26.27 24.52 17.20
N HIS A 263 26.23 23.71 16.15
CA HIS A 263 27.16 23.74 15.02
C HIS A 263 26.68 24.51 13.78
N ARG A 264 25.45 24.97 13.74
CA ARG A 264 24.86 25.75 12.64
C ARG A 264 24.96 27.27 12.81
N ARG A 265 25.67 27.73 13.87
CA ARG A 265 25.87 29.16 14.13
C ARG A 265 26.92 29.76 13.21
#